data_4eab29964b44da14596fd3960e5e6fa8
#
_entry.id   4eab29964b44da14596fd3960e5e6fa8
#
_cell.length_a   1.000
_cell.length_b   1.000
_cell.length_c   1.000
_cell.angle_alpha   90.00
_cell.angle_beta   90.00
_cell.angle_gamma   90.00
#
_symmetry.space_group_name_H-M   'P 1'
#
loop_
_entity.id
_entity.type
_entity.pdbx_description
1 polymer ?
#
loop_
_entity_poly.entity_id
_entity_poly.type
_entity_poly.pdbx_seq_one_letter_code
_entity_poly.pdbx_strand_id
1 'polypeptide(L)'
;MRLKLFLISIALVLGIHYLDAKNRALLVGIGNYDETATGWKVIHGNNDVNLLSNRLKKKGFEIKTLTDRQATKGSIISALSQLSESATADDLVYIHFSGHGQLIQDLNKDEKEEYDQSFVCYDACFSPSYKVNGSPYKGQNHLIDDELFPYINSIKKKVGSNGSVVVVFDSCYSGGADRGNMVDDPDPESDVEWDSTTRGADDEFKLNKTAE
;
A
#
# COMPACT_ATOMS: atom_id res chain seq x y z
N MET A 1 75.18 -7.05 14.60
CA MET A 1 73.86 -7.24 15.25
C MET A 1 72.84 -6.62 14.34
N ARG A 2 72.06 -7.46 13.60
CA ARG A 2 71.08 -6.97 12.59
C ARG A 2 69.69 -7.04 13.21
N LEU A 3 69.09 -5.87 13.43
CA LEU A 3 67.73 -5.70 13.93
C LEU A 3 66.76 -5.96 12.78
N LYS A 4 66.00 -7.07 12.84
CA LYS A 4 64.94 -7.36 11.90
C LYS A 4 63.66 -6.63 12.36
N LEU A 5 63.29 -5.57 11.62
CA LEU A 5 61.97 -4.95 11.76
C LEU A 5 60.90 -5.91 11.24
N PHE A 6 60.03 -6.38 12.11
CA PHE A 6 58.80 -7.08 11.74
C PHE A 6 57.71 -6.04 11.49
N LEU A 7 57.40 -5.78 10.22
CA LEU A 7 56.21 -5.02 9.82
C LEU A 7 55.00 -5.93 9.93
N ILE A 8 54.22 -5.78 10.98
CA ILE A 8 52.91 -6.40 11.09
C ILE A 8 51.94 -5.54 10.28
N SER A 9 51.61 -5.98 9.07
CA SER A 9 50.51 -5.41 8.28
C SER A 9 49.19 -5.83 8.91
N ILE A 10 48.55 -4.95 9.67
CA ILE A 10 47.17 -5.11 10.09
C ILE A 10 46.32 -4.83 8.87
N ALA A 11 45.89 -5.89 8.17
CA ALA A 11 44.84 -5.82 7.17
C ALA A 11 43.53 -5.56 7.92
N LEU A 12 43.09 -4.31 7.94
CA LEU A 12 41.78 -3.92 8.39
C LEU A 12 40.76 -4.45 7.33
N VAL A 13 40.29 -5.65 7.53
CA VAL A 13 39.17 -6.21 6.74
C VAL A 13 37.93 -5.43 7.12
N LEU A 14 37.70 -4.31 6.46
CA LEU A 14 36.37 -3.69 6.42
C LEU A 14 35.46 -4.70 5.76
N GLY A 15 34.71 -5.44 6.58
CA GLY A 15 33.64 -6.28 6.13
C GLY A 15 32.59 -5.41 5.47
N ILE A 16 32.70 -5.21 4.16
CA ILE A 16 31.62 -4.65 3.37
C ILE A 16 30.54 -5.72 3.35
N HIS A 17 29.59 -5.61 4.28
CA HIS A 17 28.37 -6.40 4.19
C HIS A 17 27.60 -5.87 2.98
N TYR A 18 27.74 -6.52 1.83
CA TYR A 18 26.76 -6.37 0.76
C TYR A 18 25.46 -6.93 1.31
N LEU A 19 24.50 -6.04 1.59
CA LEU A 19 23.13 -6.47 1.83
C LEU A 19 22.64 -6.99 0.48
N ASP A 20 22.45 -8.30 0.38
CA ASP A 20 21.86 -8.90 -0.82
C ASP A 20 20.47 -8.30 -1.05
N ALA A 21 20.22 -7.86 -2.29
CA ALA A 21 18.93 -7.37 -2.71
C ALA A 21 17.85 -8.43 -2.45
N LYS A 22 16.74 -8.02 -1.88
CA LYS A 22 15.64 -8.91 -1.52
C LYS A 22 14.39 -8.62 -2.32
N ASN A 23 13.62 -9.67 -2.53
CA ASN A 23 12.26 -9.55 -3.01
C ASN A 23 11.32 -9.49 -1.80
N ARG A 24 10.60 -8.37 -1.63
CA ARG A 24 9.69 -8.14 -0.52
C ARG A 24 8.28 -7.91 -1.02
N ALA A 25 7.27 -8.42 -0.31
CA ALA A 25 5.89 -8.15 -0.66
C ALA A 25 5.03 -7.84 0.57
N LEU A 26 4.16 -6.83 0.44
CA LEU A 26 3.02 -6.58 1.31
C LEU A 26 1.75 -6.84 0.49
N LEU A 27 0.95 -7.80 0.94
CA LEU A 27 -0.29 -8.19 0.28
C LEU A 27 -1.45 -7.94 1.23
N VAL A 28 -2.37 -7.07 0.84
CA VAL A 28 -3.58 -6.72 1.60
C VAL A 28 -4.79 -7.17 0.81
N GLY A 29 -5.62 -8.02 1.39
CA GLY A 29 -6.81 -8.53 0.70
C GLY A 29 -7.99 -8.70 1.64
N ILE A 30 -9.10 -8.03 1.34
CA ILE A 30 -10.30 -8.06 2.15
C ILE A 30 -11.44 -8.60 1.31
N GLY A 31 -11.99 -9.74 1.73
CA GLY A 31 -13.12 -10.38 1.09
C GLY A 31 -14.33 -10.45 2.02
N ASN A 32 -14.09 -10.78 3.29
CA ASN A 32 -15.13 -11.02 4.28
C ASN A 32 -15.36 -9.80 5.17
N TYR A 33 -15.89 -8.73 4.60
CA TYR A 33 -16.33 -7.57 5.38
C TYR A 33 -17.49 -7.95 6.31
N ASP A 34 -17.58 -7.29 7.47
CA ASP A 34 -18.75 -7.40 8.35
C ASP A 34 -19.87 -6.46 7.84
N GLU A 35 -20.73 -6.97 6.95
CA GLU A 35 -21.79 -6.19 6.31
C GLU A 35 -22.72 -5.52 7.35
N THR A 36 -23.02 -6.20 8.45
CA THR A 36 -23.88 -5.64 9.49
C THR A 36 -23.23 -4.48 10.22
N ALA A 37 -21.93 -4.60 10.53
CA ALA A 37 -21.22 -3.58 11.29
C ALA A 37 -20.72 -2.42 10.41
N THR A 38 -20.40 -2.67 9.15
CA THR A 38 -19.74 -1.71 8.28
C THR A 38 -20.55 -1.27 7.07
N GLY A 39 -21.51 -2.06 6.61
CA GLY A 39 -22.29 -1.84 5.40
C GLY A 39 -21.64 -2.36 4.12
N TRP A 40 -20.39 -2.79 4.17
CA TRP A 40 -19.67 -3.32 3.02
C TRP A 40 -20.01 -4.76 2.74
N LYS A 41 -20.28 -5.06 1.47
CA LYS A 41 -20.60 -6.43 1.03
C LYS A 41 -19.36 -7.30 0.93
N VAL A 42 -19.57 -8.60 1.09
CA VAL A 42 -18.55 -9.63 0.86
C VAL A 42 -18.13 -9.63 -0.62
N ILE A 43 -16.83 -9.69 -0.86
CA ILE A 43 -16.18 -9.84 -2.17
C ILE A 43 -15.07 -10.90 -2.07
N HIS A 44 -14.09 -10.92 -2.98
CA HIS A 44 -13.09 -12.01 -3.05
C HIS A 44 -11.63 -11.55 -2.92
N GLY A 45 -11.35 -10.34 -2.44
CA GLY A 45 -9.99 -9.80 -2.35
C GLY A 45 -9.02 -10.63 -1.51
N ASN A 46 -9.50 -11.35 -0.51
CA ASN A 46 -8.69 -12.30 0.27
C ASN A 46 -8.23 -13.51 -0.56
N ASN A 47 -9.03 -13.97 -1.54
CA ASN A 47 -8.64 -15.07 -2.43
C ASN A 47 -7.51 -14.65 -3.37
N ASP A 48 -7.54 -13.41 -3.88
CA ASP A 48 -6.52 -12.85 -4.76
C ASP A 48 -5.17 -12.84 -4.05
N VAL A 49 -5.15 -12.36 -2.81
CA VAL A 49 -3.95 -12.33 -1.97
C VAL A 49 -3.43 -13.73 -1.67
N ASN A 50 -4.29 -14.70 -1.39
CA ASN A 50 -3.88 -16.07 -1.16
C ASN A 50 -3.23 -16.69 -2.40
N LEU A 51 -3.82 -16.48 -3.58
CA LEU A 51 -3.27 -16.96 -4.85
C LEU A 51 -1.90 -16.31 -5.14
N LEU A 52 -1.83 -14.99 -5.00
CA LEU A 52 -0.62 -14.20 -5.25
C LEU A 52 0.51 -14.56 -4.29
N SER A 53 0.20 -14.69 -2.99
CA SER A 53 1.16 -15.11 -1.96
C SER A 53 1.83 -16.44 -2.32
N ASN A 54 1.04 -17.45 -2.76
CA ASN A 54 1.58 -18.73 -3.18
C ASN A 54 2.52 -18.62 -4.38
N ARG A 55 2.24 -17.72 -5.32
CA ARG A 55 3.07 -17.47 -6.51
C ARG A 55 4.37 -16.75 -6.16
N LEU A 56 4.29 -15.68 -5.38
CA LEU A 56 5.44 -14.86 -4.98
C LEU A 56 6.38 -15.63 -4.04
N LYS A 57 5.85 -16.48 -3.16
CA LYS A 57 6.66 -17.35 -2.30
C LYS A 57 7.56 -18.27 -3.12
N LYS A 58 7.06 -18.84 -4.22
CA LYS A 58 7.86 -19.68 -5.14
C LYS A 58 8.96 -18.90 -5.87
N LYS A 59 8.83 -17.56 -5.93
CA LYS A 59 9.82 -16.65 -6.52
C LYS A 59 10.78 -16.04 -5.48
N GLY A 60 10.77 -16.53 -4.24
CA GLY A 60 11.69 -16.12 -3.19
C GLY A 60 11.34 -14.80 -2.50
N PHE A 61 10.08 -14.33 -2.59
CA PHE A 61 9.66 -13.15 -1.87
C PHE A 61 9.52 -13.40 -0.36
N GLU A 62 10.02 -12.47 0.44
CA GLU A 62 9.66 -12.29 1.85
C GLU A 62 8.28 -11.62 1.88
N ILE A 63 7.25 -12.31 2.37
CA ILE A 63 5.86 -11.87 2.20
C ILE A 63 5.22 -11.57 3.57
N LYS A 64 4.64 -10.39 3.69
CA LYS A 64 3.66 -10.04 4.72
C LYS A 64 2.28 -10.02 4.10
N THR A 65 1.34 -10.77 4.67
CA THR A 65 -0.08 -10.75 4.28
C THR A 65 -0.93 -10.17 5.39
N LEU A 66 -1.93 -9.39 5.01
CA LEU A 66 -3.02 -8.93 5.86
C LEU A 66 -4.33 -9.26 5.15
N THR A 67 -5.14 -10.15 5.75
CA THR A 67 -6.42 -10.55 5.15
C THR A 67 -7.58 -10.30 6.10
N ASP A 68 -8.69 -9.88 5.54
CA ASP A 68 -9.96 -9.67 6.27
C ASP A 68 -9.75 -8.88 7.57
N ARG A 69 -10.10 -9.42 8.73
CA ARG A 69 -9.98 -8.78 10.05
C ARG A 69 -8.59 -8.30 10.42
N GLN A 70 -7.56 -8.81 9.76
CA GLN A 70 -6.19 -8.34 9.97
C GLN A 70 -5.88 -7.06 9.21
N ALA A 71 -6.66 -6.74 8.17
CA ALA A 71 -6.43 -5.60 7.29
C ALA A 71 -7.18 -4.35 7.77
N THR A 72 -7.05 -4.02 9.05
CA THR A 72 -7.48 -2.70 9.57
C THR A 72 -6.55 -1.62 9.09
N LYS A 73 -7.02 -0.36 9.02
CA LYS A 73 -6.17 0.79 8.63
C LYS A 73 -4.88 0.84 9.46
N GLY A 74 -4.99 0.72 10.79
CA GLY A 74 -3.83 0.74 11.67
C GLY A 74 -2.82 -0.37 11.39
N SER A 75 -3.31 -1.59 11.10
CA SER A 75 -2.45 -2.73 10.74
C SER A 75 -1.75 -2.53 9.40
N ILE A 76 -2.45 -1.97 8.40
CA ILE A 76 -1.88 -1.69 7.08
C ILE A 76 -0.79 -0.63 7.19
N ILE A 77 -1.05 0.49 7.88
CA ILE A 77 -0.07 1.55 8.13
C ILE A 77 1.17 0.99 8.85
N SER A 78 0.96 0.17 9.89
CA SER A 78 2.08 -0.48 10.59
C SER A 78 2.91 -1.38 9.67
N ALA A 79 2.27 -2.15 8.78
CA ALA A 79 2.98 -3.01 7.83
C ALA A 79 3.74 -2.20 6.77
N LEU A 80 3.18 -1.10 6.29
CA LEU A 80 3.84 -0.17 5.37
C LEU A 80 5.07 0.49 6.02
N SER A 81 4.96 0.91 7.30
CA SER A 81 6.08 1.45 8.07
C SER A 81 7.20 0.41 8.19
N GLN A 82 6.88 -0.81 8.62
CA GLN A 82 7.85 -1.90 8.72
C GLN A 82 8.52 -2.23 7.39
N LEU A 83 7.74 -2.26 6.29
CA LEU A 83 8.27 -2.48 4.95
C LEU A 83 9.22 -1.34 4.55
N SER A 84 8.80 -0.09 4.79
CA SER A 84 9.63 1.10 4.55
C SER A 84 10.92 1.07 5.37
N GLU A 85 10.87 0.67 6.64
CA GLU A 85 12.06 0.57 7.50
C GLU A 85 13.03 -0.51 7.04
N SER A 86 12.50 -1.66 6.60
CA SER A 86 13.29 -2.84 6.22
C SER A 86 13.82 -2.82 4.79
N ALA A 87 13.25 -1.98 3.91
CA ALA A 87 13.69 -1.86 2.52
C ALA A 87 15.13 -1.36 2.43
N THR A 88 15.92 -1.94 1.54
CA THR A 88 17.32 -1.63 1.29
C THR A 88 17.59 -1.41 -0.20
N ALA A 89 18.79 -0.93 -0.52
CA ALA A 89 19.19 -0.70 -1.91
C ALA A 89 19.02 -1.99 -2.75
N ASP A 90 18.59 -1.80 -3.99
CA ASP A 90 18.41 -2.84 -5.01
C ASP A 90 17.27 -3.84 -4.73
N ASP A 91 16.50 -3.67 -3.64
CA ASP A 91 15.33 -4.51 -3.35
C ASP A 91 14.26 -4.38 -4.46
N LEU A 92 13.55 -5.48 -4.72
CA LEU A 92 12.27 -5.50 -5.43
C LEU A 92 11.13 -5.54 -4.41
N VAL A 93 10.36 -4.47 -4.34
CA VAL A 93 9.23 -4.35 -3.42
C VAL A 93 7.92 -4.40 -4.19
N TYR A 94 7.02 -5.31 -3.79
CA TYR A 94 5.69 -5.49 -4.37
C TYR A 94 4.62 -5.25 -3.31
N ILE A 95 3.73 -4.30 -3.57
CA ILE A 95 2.61 -3.95 -2.69
C ILE A 95 1.33 -4.18 -3.44
N HIS A 96 0.39 -4.92 -2.85
CA HIS A 96 -0.88 -5.24 -3.49
C HIS A 96 -2.04 -5.02 -2.53
N PHE A 97 -3.06 -4.32 -3.03
CA PHE A 97 -4.33 -4.11 -2.35
C PHE A 97 -5.45 -4.72 -3.19
N SER A 98 -6.26 -5.61 -2.61
CA SER A 98 -7.47 -6.15 -3.23
C SER A 98 -8.63 -6.04 -2.24
N GLY A 99 -9.67 -5.28 -2.64
CA GLY A 99 -10.80 -4.98 -1.77
C GLY A 99 -11.72 -3.90 -2.35
N HIS A 100 -12.61 -3.37 -1.53
CA HIS A 100 -13.41 -2.21 -1.94
C HIS A 100 -12.58 -0.93 -1.98
N GLY A 101 -12.96 -0.01 -2.87
CA GLY A 101 -12.49 1.37 -2.89
C GLY A 101 -13.67 2.34 -2.82
N GLN A 102 -13.44 3.54 -2.33
CA GLN A 102 -14.44 4.60 -2.23
C GLN A 102 -13.80 5.96 -2.34
N LEU A 103 -14.53 6.93 -2.92
CA LEU A 103 -14.16 8.34 -2.86
C LEU A 103 -14.49 8.91 -1.48
N ILE A 104 -13.56 9.60 -0.87
CA ILE A 104 -13.70 10.30 0.42
C ILE A 104 -13.62 11.80 0.15
N GLN A 105 -14.42 12.59 0.85
CA GLN A 105 -14.34 14.04 0.72
C GLN A 105 -12.93 14.51 1.07
N ASP A 106 -12.29 15.22 0.12
CA ASP A 106 -11.00 15.88 0.32
C ASP A 106 -11.13 16.99 1.38
N LEU A 107 -10.45 16.80 2.51
CA LEU A 107 -10.47 17.77 3.62
C LEU A 107 -9.28 18.75 3.57
N ASN A 108 -8.19 18.37 2.91
CA ASN A 108 -6.98 19.20 2.79
C ASN A 108 -7.00 20.09 1.54
N LYS A 109 -7.90 19.80 0.57
CA LYS A 109 -8.16 20.57 -0.66
C LYS A 109 -6.95 20.65 -1.61
N ASP A 110 -6.20 19.58 -1.69
CA ASP A 110 -5.09 19.46 -2.66
C ASP A 110 -5.52 18.77 -3.96
N GLU A 111 -6.68 18.10 -3.98
CA GLU A 111 -7.27 17.52 -5.18
C GLU A 111 -8.16 18.54 -5.92
N LYS A 112 -8.17 18.44 -7.27
CA LYS A 112 -9.05 19.26 -8.11
C LYS A 112 -10.51 18.86 -8.04
N GLU A 113 -10.79 17.65 -7.62
CA GLU A 113 -12.08 16.95 -7.72
C GLU A 113 -12.85 16.92 -6.39
N GLU A 114 -12.41 17.61 -5.36
CA GLU A 114 -13.02 17.65 -4.02
C GLU A 114 -13.07 16.27 -3.29
N TYR A 115 -12.43 15.23 -3.84
CA TYR A 115 -12.46 13.88 -3.29
C TYR A 115 -11.09 13.21 -3.39
N ASP A 116 -10.69 12.56 -2.28
CA ASP A 116 -9.57 11.63 -2.22
C ASP A 116 -10.00 10.23 -2.63
N GLN A 117 -9.13 9.50 -3.27
CA GLN A 117 -9.31 8.09 -3.55
C GLN A 117 -8.85 7.27 -2.35
N SER A 118 -9.62 6.25 -1.99
CA SER A 118 -9.29 5.46 -0.81
C SER A 118 -9.48 3.96 -1.01
N PHE A 119 -8.64 3.20 -0.33
CA PHE A 119 -8.84 1.78 -0.09
C PHE A 119 -9.69 1.60 1.18
N VAL A 120 -10.74 0.78 1.07
CA VAL A 120 -11.64 0.48 2.18
C VAL A 120 -11.03 -0.59 3.07
N CYS A 121 -10.48 -0.19 4.22
CA CYS A 121 -9.93 -1.09 5.22
C CYS A 121 -11.04 -1.91 5.89
N TYR A 122 -10.70 -3.03 6.55
CA TYR A 122 -11.68 -3.91 7.18
C TYR A 122 -12.55 -3.21 8.23
N ASP A 123 -12.01 -2.22 8.92
CA ASP A 123 -12.66 -1.43 9.98
C ASP A 123 -13.29 -0.12 9.46
N ALA A 124 -13.31 0.09 8.14
CA ALA A 124 -13.98 1.22 7.51
C ALA A 124 -15.47 0.96 7.35
N CYS A 125 -16.31 1.99 7.54
CA CYS A 125 -17.74 1.90 7.31
C CYS A 125 -18.16 2.59 6.02
N PHE A 126 -19.23 2.08 5.40
CA PHE A 126 -19.75 2.56 4.12
C PHE A 126 -20.20 4.03 4.14
N SER A 127 -20.79 4.49 5.25
CA SER A 127 -21.34 5.84 5.35
C SER A 127 -21.38 6.38 6.79
N PRO A 128 -21.64 7.70 6.97
CA PRO A 128 -21.78 8.32 8.30
C PRO A 128 -22.96 7.80 9.13
N SER A 129 -23.90 7.05 8.54
CA SER A 129 -25.00 6.41 9.27
C SER A 129 -24.53 5.31 10.22
N TYR A 130 -23.37 4.75 9.94
CA TYR A 130 -22.69 3.79 10.84
C TYR A 130 -22.00 4.50 11.99
N LYS A 131 -21.77 3.79 13.08
CA LYS A 131 -21.13 4.34 14.27
C LYS A 131 -19.86 3.57 14.62
N VAL A 132 -18.82 4.30 14.96
CA VAL A 132 -17.58 3.76 15.53
C VAL A 132 -17.42 4.35 16.92
N ASN A 133 -17.32 3.51 17.95
CA ASN A 133 -17.26 3.92 19.36
C ASN A 133 -18.41 4.85 19.77
N GLY A 134 -19.62 4.59 19.25
CA GLY A 134 -20.82 5.36 19.58
C GLY A 134 -20.99 6.68 18.84
N SER A 135 -20.02 7.10 18.05
CA SER A 135 -20.05 8.34 17.24
C SER A 135 -20.29 8.03 15.75
N PRO A 136 -20.94 8.93 14.99
CA PRO A 136 -21.04 8.78 13.55
C PRO A 136 -19.67 8.58 12.89
N TYR A 137 -19.62 7.69 11.92
CA TYR A 137 -18.38 7.43 11.18
C TYR A 137 -18.04 8.63 10.29
N LYS A 138 -16.76 9.00 10.22
CA LYS A 138 -16.27 10.19 9.50
C LYS A 138 -15.22 9.87 8.44
N GLY A 139 -15.11 8.60 8.00
CA GLY A 139 -14.10 8.19 7.02
C GLY A 139 -12.73 7.85 7.62
N GLN A 140 -12.55 7.96 8.95
CA GLN A 140 -11.23 7.85 9.60
C GLN A 140 -10.49 6.53 9.35
N ASN A 141 -11.19 5.46 8.97
CA ASN A 141 -10.60 4.14 8.72
C ASN A 141 -10.47 3.81 7.22
N HIS A 142 -10.79 4.75 6.33
CA HIS A 142 -10.38 4.65 4.93
C HIS A 142 -8.88 4.99 4.83
N LEU A 143 -8.15 4.25 3.99
CA LEU A 143 -6.75 4.56 3.69
C LEU A 143 -6.72 5.38 2.40
N ILE A 144 -6.54 6.68 2.54
CA ILE A 144 -6.45 7.60 1.39
C ILE A 144 -5.04 7.57 0.79
N ASP A 145 -4.94 7.97 -0.46
CA ASP A 145 -3.68 8.00 -1.20
C ASP A 145 -2.63 8.89 -0.54
N ASP A 146 -2.99 10.03 0.00
CA ASP A 146 -2.13 10.94 0.76
C ASP A 146 -1.42 10.28 1.94
N GLU A 147 -2.11 9.38 2.64
CA GLU A 147 -1.52 8.62 3.74
C GLU A 147 -0.58 7.50 3.27
N LEU A 148 -0.79 7.02 2.04
CA LEU A 148 -0.01 5.94 1.44
C LEU A 148 1.29 6.44 0.80
N PHE A 149 1.26 7.57 0.10
CA PHE A 149 2.40 8.12 -0.64
C PHE A 149 3.68 8.31 0.16
N PRO A 150 3.68 8.80 1.41
CA PRO A 150 4.89 8.93 2.20
C PRO A 150 5.67 7.61 2.36
N TYR A 151 4.95 6.49 2.54
CA TYR A 151 5.57 5.17 2.66
C TYR A 151 6.15 4.70 1.32
N ILE A 152 5.38 4.81 0.23
CA ILE A 152 5.84 4.44 -1.12
C ILE A 152 7.09 5.24 -1.49
N ASN A 153 7.08 6.56 -1.29
CA ASN A 153 8.20 7.42 -1.59
C ASN A 153 9.44 7.10 -0.73
N SER A 154 9.24 6.79 0.54
CA SER A 154 10.33 6.34 1.42
C SER A 154 10.96 5.04 0.92
N ILE A 155 10.12 4.07 0.51
CA ILE A 155 10.59 2.79 -0.06
C ILE A 155 11.34 3.04 -1.37
N LYS A 156 10.77 3.82 -2.31
CA LYS A 156 11.40 4.18 -3.59
C LYS A 156 12.78 4.79 -3.37
N LYS A 157 12.90 5.72 -2.41
CA LYS A 157 14.18 6.35 -2.08
C LYS A 157 15.22 5.37 -1.55
N LYS A 158 14.79 4.38 -0.76
CA LYS A 158 15.70 3.38 -0.16
C LYS A 158 16.17 2.34 -1.16
N VAL A 159 15.28 1.86 -2.01
CA VAL A 159 15.67 0.85 -3.02
C VAL A 159 16.55 1.43 -4.13
N GLY A 160 16.47 2.74 -4.37
CA GLY A 160 17.32 3.43 -5.33
C GLY A 160 17.02 3.09 -6.79
N SER A 161 17.94 3.48 -7.68
CA SER A 161 17.75 3.35 -9.14
C SER A 161 17.82 1.92 -9.67
N ASN A 162 18.46 1.00 -8.97
CA ASN A 162 18.56 -0.40 -9.39
C ASN A 162 17.45 -1.27 -8.77
N GLY A 163 16.82 -0.81 -7.68
CA GLY A 163 15.67 -1.46 -7.09
C GLY A 163 14.36 -1.08 -7.79
N SER A 164 13.29 -1.76 -7.44
CA SER A 164 11.97 -1.52 -8.02
C SER A 164 10.87 -1.53 -6.97
N VAL A 165 9.88 -0.66 -7.13
CA VAL A 165 8.66 -0.67 -6.32
C VAL A 165 7.47 -0.78 -7.25
N VAL A 166 6.69 -1.86 -7.06
CA VAL A 166 5.45 -2.11 -7.80
C VAL A 166 4.29 -2.03 -6.84
N VAL A 167 3.33 -1.16 -7.13
CA VAL A 167 2.09 -1.03 -6.34
C VAL A 167 0.91 -1.35 -7.22
N VAL A 168 0.05 -2.24 -6.75
CA VAL A 168 -1.14 -2.69 -7.48
C VAL A 168 -2.37 -2.49 -6.60
N PHE A 169 -3.38 -1.84 -7.17
CA PHE A 169 -4.71 -1.71 -6.57
C PHE A 169 -5.71 -2.48 -7.43
N ASP A 170 -6.30 -3.52 -6.85
CA ASP A 170 -7.47 -4.21 -7.38
C ASP A 170 -8.69 -3.75 -6.57
N SER A 171 -9.00 -2.47 -6.72
CA SER A 171 -10.12 -1.79 -6.06
C SER A 171 -10.64 -0.67 -6.95
N CYS A 172 -11.92 -0.33 -6.82
CA CYS A 172 -12.47 0.83 -7.53
C CYS A 172 -11.94 2.14 -6.94
N TYR A 173 -12.02 3.21 -7.70
CA TYR A 173 -11.58 4.54 -7.28
C TYR A 173 -10.14 4.58 -6.74
N SER A 174 -9.23 3.81 -7.35
CA SER A 174 -7.81 3.76 -6.98
C SER A 174 -6.90 4.48 -7.98
N GLY A 175 -7.46 5.12 -9.01
CA GLY A 175 -6.70 5.74 -10.10
C GLY A 175 -5.81 6.93 -9.71
N GLY A 176 -5.97 7.49 -8.49
CA GLY A 176 -5.11 8.53 -7.93
C GLY A 176 -4.01 8.01 -7.02
N ALA A 177 -4.13 6.79 -6.52
CA ALA A 177 -3.18 6.22 -5.56
C ALA A 177 -1.74 6.01 -6.11
N ASP A 178 -1.53 6.21 -7.41
CA ASP A 178 -0.23 6.08 -8.09
C ASP A 178 0.34 7.44 -8.58
N ARG A 179 -0.23 8.59 -8.22
CA ARG A 179 0.21 9.92 -8.66
C ARG A 179 1.55 10.41 -8.08
N GLY A 180 2.45 9.51 -7.73
CA GLY A 180 3.84 9.86 -7.43
C GLY A 180 4.65 10.01 -8.71
N ASN A 181 4.74 11.25 -9.30
CA ASN A 181 5.67 11.62 -10.37
C ASN A 181 5.97 10.51 -11.38
N MET A 182 4.99 10.10 -12.16
CA MET A 182 5.28 9.55 -13.47
C MET A 182 5.81 10.71 -14.30
N VAL A 183 7.09 10.66 -14.64
CA VAL A 183 7.62 11.39 -15.80
C VAL A 183 6.70 11.02 -16.95
N ASP A 184 6.10 12.01 -17.59
CA ASP A 184 5.33 11.87 -18.81
C ASP A 184 6.15 11.02 -19.78
N ASP A 185 5.85 9.72 -19.86
CA ASP A 185 6.28 8.89 -20.97
C ASP A 185 5.12 8.93 -21.97
N PRO A 186 5.26 9.64 -23.08
CA PRO A 186 4.22 9.73 -24.09
C PRO A 186 4.28 8.47 -24.95
N ASP A 187 3.78 7.34 -24.48
CA ASP A 187 3.46 6.21 -25.34
C ASP A 187 1.97 6.24 -25.70
N PRO A 188 1.60 6.70 -26.90
CA PRO A 188 0.22 6.85 -27.33
C PRO A 188 -0.43 5.54 -27.82
N GLU A 189 0.16 4.38 -27.61
CA GLU A 189 -0.31 3.10 -28.19
C GLU A 189 -0.67 2.01 -27.17
N SER A 190 -1.04 2.32 -25.94
CA SER A 190 -1.68 1.31 -25.10
C SER A 190 -3.20 1.46 -25.12
N ASP A 191 -3.84 0.93 -26.15
CA ASP A 191 -5.27 0.61 -26.16
C ASP A 191 -5.56 -0.53 -25.15
N VAL A 192 -5.37 -0.27 -23.87
CA VAL A 192 -5.89 -1.12 -22.81
C VAL A 192 -7.28 -0.60 -22.50
N GLU A 193 -8.27 -1.20 -23.13
CA GLU A 193 -9.68 -1.05 -22.77
C GLU A 193 -9.88 -1.60 -21.36
N TRP A 194 -9.98 -0.70 -20.38
CA TRP A 194 -10.27 -1.05 -19.00
C TRP A 194 -11.74 -1.48 -18.93
N ASP A 195 -11.99 -2.78 -18.82
CA ASP A 195 -13.30 -3.29 -18.47
C ASP A 195 -13.61 -2.89 -17.02
N SER A 196 -14.41 -1.84 -16.89
CA SER A 196 -14.90 -1.32 -15.61
C SER A 196 -16.01 -2.22 -15.03
N THR A 197 -15.69 -3.46 -14.70
CA THR A 197 -16.53 -4.24 -13.79
C THR A 197 -16.29 -3.69 -12.38
N THR A 198 -17.07 -2.70 -12.03
CA THR A 198 -16.98 -1.89 -10.83
C THR A 198 -17.11 -2.72 -9.55
N ARG A 199 -16.03 -2.87 -8.78
CA ARG A 199 -16.02 -3.43 -7.42
C ARG A 199 -16.18 -2.35 -6.34
N GLY A 200 -16.78 -1.20 -6.66
CA GLY A 200 -16.92 -0.07 -5.76
C GLY A 200 -18.33 0.25 -5.38
N ALA A 201 -18.50 1.10 -4.40
CA ALA A 201 -19.75 1.75 -4.13
C ALA A 201 -19.99 2.84 -5.18
N ASP A 202 -21.17 2.88 -5.77
CA ASP A 202 -21.59 3.97 -6.66
C ASP A 202 -21.78 5.29 -5.90
N ASP A 203 -21.72 5.24 -4.55
CA ASP A 203 -21.93 6.38 -3.67
C ASP A 203 -20.61 6.92 -3.09
N GLU A 204 -20.42 8.23 -3.26
CA GLU A 204 -19.33 8.99 -2.63
C GLU A 204 -19.59 9.11 -1.12
N PHE A 205 -18.52 8.99 -0.31
CA PHE A 205 -18.61 9.23 1.13
C PHE A 205 -18.62 10.73 1.40
N LYS A 206 -19.80 11.28 1.68
CA LYS A 206 -19.98 12.70 2.03
C LYS A 206 -20.19 12.86 3.53
N LEU A 207 -19.39 13.69 4.16
CA LEU A 207 -19.71 14.19 5.49
C LEU A 207 -20.92 15.12 5.35
N ASN A 208 -22.06 14.72 5.94
CA ASN A 208 -23.22 15.64 6.00
C ASN A 208 -22.76 16.97 6.62
N LYS A 209 -22.82 18.05 5.84
CA LYS A 209 -22.72 19.39 6.40
C LYS A 209 -23.90 19.51 7.34
N THR A 210 -23.65 19.38 8.65
CA THR A 210 -24.63 19.82 9.66
C THR A 210 -24.88 21.28 9.36
N ALA A 211 -26.14 21.59 9.05
CA ALA A 211 -26.58 22.98 8.94
C ALA A 211 -26.15 23.70 10.21
N GLU A 212 -25.33 24.74 10.05
CA GLU A 212 -25.07 25.74 11.07
C GLU A 212 -26.36 26.56 11.34
#